data_0136866042713e6af005cd35f36140f8
#
_entry.id   0136866042713e6af005cd35f36140f8
#
_cell.length_a   1.000
_cell.length_b   1.000
_cell.length_c   1.000
_cell.angle_alpha   90.00
_cell.angle_beta   90.00
_cell.angle_gamma   90.00
#
_symmetry.space_group_name_H-M   'P 1'
#
loop_
_entity.id
_entity.type
_entity.pdbx_description
1 polymer ?
#
loop_
_entity_poly.entity_id
_entity_poly.type
_entity_poly.pdbx_seq_one_letter_code
_entity_poly.pdbx_strand_id
1 'polypeptide(L)'
;YMCYQVVKQDLWIAALGCIADYYMPDFIDEFKEKYPELMNKEGKTTVGSLYFDSKLGELIKAFSFCLKGKTTEVTSCMKVLTRINNPFEILNQETTQGKFIFKRYEKINKLYGKMLNTAMAVEKEDKLLVFTYSDDKTSFTGDLANELLYRFPGKTIIVGRKKDDEVRMSIRSSKIQIPRILEKCLEGLEGYGGGHEYACGANVKQKDFEEFLGRVRKSIEGGMQ
;
A
#
# COMPACT_ATOMS: atom_id res chain seq x y z
N TYR A 1 -4.61 13.40 10.36
CA TYR A 1 -5.88 13.79 11.00
C TYR A 1 -5.66 14.79 12.14
N MET A 2 -4.94 14.39 13.18
CA MET A 2 -4.72 15.21 14.39
C MET A 2 -4.14 16.61 14.09
N CYS A 3 -3.13 16.70 13.24
CA CYS A 3 -2.58 18.00 12.84
C CYS A 3 -3.63 18.90 12.18
N TYR A 4 -4.48 18.33 11.31
CA TYR A 4 -5.55 19.09 10.66
C TYR A 4 -6.60 19.60 11.68
N GLN A 5 -6.93 18.80 12.69
CA GLN A 5 -7.87 19.23 13.73
C GLN A 5 -7.40 20.47 14.50
N VAL A 6 -6.07 20.66 14.59
CA VAL A 6 -5.46 21.81 15.28
C VAL A 6 -5.34 23.02 14.35
N VAL A 7 -4.77 22.84 13.14
CA VAL A 7 -4.40 23.97 12.28
C VAL A 7 -5.48 24.37 11.28
N LYS A 8 -6.38 23.44 10.91
CA LYS A 8 -7.47 23.63 9.93
C LYS A 8 -7.01 24.20 8.58
N GLN A 9 -5.81 23.82 8.14
CA GLN A 9 -5.22 24.22 6.87
C GLN A 9 -4.93 23.00 6.00
N ASP A 10 -4.82 23.22 4.68
CA ASP A 10 -4.46 22.18 3.72
C ASP A 10 -5.34 20.92 3.76
N LEU A 11 -6.66 21.14 3.71
CA LEU A 11 -7.68 20.09 3.72
C LEU A 11 -7.34 18.91 2.79
N TRP A 12 -6.79 19.19 1.59
CA TRP A 12 -6.44 18.14 0.63
C TRP A 12 -5.28 17.26 1.10
N ILE A 13 -4.28 17.83 1.82
CA ILE A 13 -3.18 17.06 2.41
C ILE A 13 -3.72 16.21 3.56
N ALA A 14 -4.62 16.76 4.36
CA ALA A 14 -5.26 16.02 5.45
C ALA A 14 -6.08 14.83 4.93
N ALA A 15 -6.90 15.03 3.89
CA ALA A 15 -7.67 13.98 3.25
C ALA A 15 -6.75 12.90 2.65
N LEU A 16 -5.69 13.31 1.93
CA LEU A 16 -4.69 12.42 1.37
C LEU A 16 -4.05 11.53 2.46
N GLY A 17 -3.62 12.14 3.57
CA GLY A 17 -2.99 11.41 4.68
C GLY A 17 -3.95 10.45 5.37
N CYS A 18 -5.21 10.85 5.61
CA CYS A 18 -6.22 9.99 6.23
C CYS A 18 -6.55 8.77 5.36
N ILE A 19 -6.81 8.99 4.06
CA ILE A 19 -7.14 7.89 3.15
C ILE A 19 -5.93 6.97 2.91
N ALA A 20 -4.72 7.52 2.89
CA ALA A 20 -3.49 6.74 2.80
C ALA A 20 -3.31 5.80 4.00
N ASP A 21 -3.75 6.21 5.19
CA ASP A 21 -3.75 5.41 6.43
C ASP A 21 -5.03 4.59 6.63
N TYR A 22 -5.82 4.41 5.57
CA TYR A 22 -7.09 3.67 5.59
C TYR A 22 -8.14 4.19 6.58
N TYR A 23 -8.11 5.50 6.86
CA TYR A 23 -9.05 6.17 7.75
C TYR A 23 -9.98 7.11 6.96
N MET A 24 -11.30 6.97 7.14
CA MET A 24 -12.31 7.89 6.58
C MET A 24 -12.49 9.07 7.55
N PRO A 25 -12.02 10.28 7.20
CA PRO A 25 -12.14 11.42 8.10
C PRO A 25 -13.57 12.00 8.14
N ASP A 26 -13.91 12.63 9.24
CA ASP A 26 -15.18 13.32 9.46
C ASP A 26 -15.41 14.53 8.52
N PHE A 27 -14.33 15.12 8.02
CA PHE A 27 -14.37 16.22 7.05
C PHE A 27 -14.42 15.77 5.57
N ILE A 28 -14.74 14.52 5.30
CA ILE A 28 -14.72 14.01 3.91
C ILE A 28 -15.77 14.69 3.02
N ASP A 29 -16.92 15.09 3.58
CA ASP A 29 -17.96 15.79 2.83
C ASP A 29 -17.51 17.20 2.46
N GLU A 30 -16.87 17.95 3.39
CA GLU A 30 -16.22 19.24 3.09
C GLU A 30 -15.16 19.09 1.98
N PHE A 31 -14.35 18.03 2.07
CA PHE A 31 -13.35 17.74 1.04
C PHE A 31 -13.99 17.47 -0.33
N LYS A 32 -15.07 16.69 -0.37
CA LYS A 32 -15.82 16.38 -1.58
C LYS A 32 -16.42 17.63 -2.24
N GLU A 33 -16.96 18.57 -1.44
CA GLU A 33 -17.48 19.83 -1.94
C GLU A 33 -16.38 20.70 -2.55
N LYS A 34 -15.20 20.75 -1.92
CA LYS A 34 -14.09 21.60 -2.34
C LYS A 34 -13.27 21.00 -3.49
N TYR A 35 -13.18 19.68 -3.57
CA TYR A 35 -12.37 18.95 -4.54
C TYR A 35 -13.14 17.78 -5.20
N PRO A 36 -14.29 18.05 -5.83
CA PRO A 36 -15.13 17.00 -6.41
C PRO A 36 -14.41 16.17 -7.48
N GLU A 37 -13.45 16.78 -8.20
CA GLU A 37 -12.69 16.10 -9.25
C GLU A 37 -11.70 15.04 -8.70
N LEU A 38 -11.36 15.11 -7.41
CA LEU A 38 -10.50 14.15 -6.75
C LEU A 38 -11.26 12.91 -6.26
N MET A 39 -12.58 12.98 -6.23
CA MET A 39 -13.45 11.89 -5.79
C MET A 39 -13.73 10.91 -6.92
N ASN A 40 -14.31 9.77 -6.56
CA ASN A 40 -14.80 8.82 -7.56
C ASN A 40 -16.01 9.41 -8.29
N LYS A 41 -16.08 9.20 -9.60
CA LYS A 41 -17.19 9.67 -10.42
C LYS A 41 -18.47 8.90 -10.17
N GLU A 42 -18.37 7.62 -9.81
CA GLU A 42 -19.50 6.70 -9.62
C GLU A 42 -19.27 5.75 -8.45
N GLY A 43 -20.35 5.22 -7.87
CA GLY A 43 -20.32 4.18 -6.86
C GLY A 43 -20.27 4.67 -5.42
N LYS A 44 -20.18 3.72 -4.49
CA LYS A 44 -20.13 3.99 -3.05
C LYS A 44 -18.74 4.50 -2.66
N THR A 45 -18.71 5.65 -1.98
CA THR A 45 -17.48 6.20 -1.43
C THR A 45 -17.01 5.36 -0.23
N THR A 46 -15.92 4.63 -0.43
CA THR A 46 -15.23 3.88 0.62
C THR A 46 -13.76 4.29 0.64
N VAL A 47 -13.05 4.02 1.73
CA VAL A 47 -11.60 4.30 1.80
C VAL A 47 -10.86 3.59 0.65
N GLY A 48 -11.17 2.34 0.40
CA GLY A 48 -10.55 1.55 -0.68
C GLY A 48 -10.82 2.15 -2.07
N SER A 49 -12.06 2.56 -2.36
CA SER A 49 -12.40 3.18 -3.64
C SER A 49 -11.72 4.55 -3.82
N LEU A 50 -11.62 5.35 -2.76
CA LEU A 50 -10.87 6.60 -2.79
C LEU A 50 -9.37 6.37 -3.01
N TYR A 51 -8.81 5.31 -2.40
CA TYR A 51 -7.37 5.02 -2.53
C TYR A 51 -7.01 4.43 -3.91
N PHE A 52 -7.85 3.53 -4.49
CA PHE A 52 -7.44 2.78 -5.67
C PHE A 52 -8.11 3.21 -6.96
N ASP A 53 -9.29 3.85 -6.90
CA ASP A 53 -10.11 4.13 -8.08
C ASP A 53 -10.40 5.63 -8.28
N SER A 54 -9.70 6.53 -7.53
CA SER A 54 -9.93 7.98 -7.62
C SER A 54 -8.67 8.77 -7.97
N LYS A 55 -8.84 10.06 -8.32
CA LYS A 55 -7.74 11.01 -8.49
C LYS A 55 -7.01 11.31 -7.17
N LEU A 56 -7.72 11.25 -6.04
CA LEU A 56 -7.09 11.32 -4.72
C LEU A 56 -6.11 10.16 -4.52
N GLY A 57 -6.48 8.96 -4.94
CA GLY A 57 -5.59 7.78 -4.90
C GLY A 57 -4.35 7.92 -5.79
N GLU A 58 -4.49 8.59 -6.94
CA GLU A 58 -3.34 8.92 -7.79
C GLU A 58 -2.36 9.86 -7.06
N LEU A 59 -2.87 10.88 -6.35
CA LEU A 59 -2.06 11.75 -5.50
C LEU A 59 -1.40 11.00 -4.34
N ILE A 60 -2.13 10.12 -3.66
CA ILE A 60 -1.58 9.27 -2.59
C ILE A 60 -0.39 8.47 -3.12
N LYS A 61 -0.55 7.84 -4.28
CA LYS A 61 0.55 7.11 -4.92
C LYS A 61 1.71 8.04 -5.31
N ALA A 62 1.43 9.24 -5.80
CA ALA A 62 2.48 10.21 -6.13
C ALA A 62 3.33 10.60 -4.90
N PHE A 63 2.70 10.87 -3.77
CA PHE A 63 3.39 11.14 -2.51
C PHE A 63 4.17 9.92 -2.00
N SER A 64 3.54 8.75 -1.94
CA SER A 64 4.18 7.50 -1.51
C SER A 64 5.40 7.15 -2.37
N PHE A 65 5.29 7.31 -3.68
CA PHE A 65 6.36 6.97 -4.61
C PHE A 65 7.52 7.96 -4.61
N CYS A 66 7.29 9.21 -4.19
CA CYS A 66 8.34 10.17 -3.91
C CYS A 66 9.27 9.72 -2.76
N LEU A 67 8.77 8.88 -1.85
CA LEU A 67 9.55 8.33 -0.73
C LEU A 67 10.32 7.04 -1.09
N LYS A 68 10.23 6.58 -2.34
CA LYS A 68 10.91 5.36 -2.80
C LYS A 68 12.19 5.71 -3.57
N GLY A 69 13.26 4.93 -3.36
CA GLY A 69 14.53 5.05 -4.05
C GLY A 69 15.67 5.58 -3.19
N LYS A 70 16.65 6.25 -3.80
CA LYS A 70 17.83 6.74 -3.10
C LYS A 70 17.49 7.94 -2.19
N THR A 71 18.15 8.04 -1.04
CA THR A 71 17.94 9.13 -0.06
C THR A 71 18.02 10.53 -0.69
N THR A 72 18.95 10.77 -1.61
CA THR A 72 19.08 12.06 -2.32
C THR A 72 17.86 12.39 -3.16
N GLU A 73 17.28 11.40 -3.86
CA GLU A 73 16.06 11.57 -4.65
C GLU A 73 14.86 11.85 -3.75
N VAL A 74 14.72 11.10 -2.65
CA VAL A 74 13.66 11.28 -1.64
C VAL A 74 13.74 12.68 -1.03
N THR A 75 14.93 13.10 -0.58
CA THR A 75 15.13 14.43 0.00
C THR A 75 14.76 15.56 -0.99
N SER A 76 15.10 15.38 -2.27
CA SER A 76 14.73 16.33 -3.32
C SER A 76 13.21 16.39 -3.50
N CYS A 77 12.53 15.25 -3.55
CA CYS A 77 11.08 15.19 -3.63
C CYS A 77 10.41 15.87 -2.41
N MET A 78 10.89 15.59 -1.20
CA MET A 78 10.36 16.21 0.02
C MET A 78 10.45 17.73 -0.02
N LYS A 79 11.60 18.28 -0.42
CA LYS A 79 11.79 19.74 -0.57
C LYS A 79 10.86 20.35 -1.62
N VAL A 80 10.50 19.61 -2.66
CA VAL A 80 9.58 20.09 -3.70
C VAL A 80 8.13 19.99 -3.21
N LEU A 81 7.76 18.90 -2.55
CA LEU A 81 6.40 18.69 -2.02
C LEU A 81 6.00 19.81 -1.03
N THR A 82 6.92 20.33 -0.21
CA THR A 82 6.62 21.45 0.70
C THR A 82 6.29 22.77 -0.01
N ARG A 83 6.42 22.84 -1.33
CA ARG A 83 6.13 24.02 -2.16
C ARG A 83 4.89 23.85 -3.03
N ILE A 84 4.20 22.74 -2.91
CA ILE A 84 2.94 22.45 -3.61
C ILE A 84 1.80 22.99 -2.76
N ASN A 85 1.02 23.89 -3.31
CA ASN A 85 -0.10 24.54 -2.62
C ASN A 85 -1.46 23.98 -3.05
N ASN A 86 -1.51 23.29 -4.19
CA ASN A 86 -2.76 22.78 -4.76
C ASN A 86 -2.54 21.39 -5.37
N PRO A 87 -3.44 20.42 -5.16
CA PRO A 87 -3.31 19.07 -5.70
C PRO A 87 -3.21 19.02 -7.25
N PHE A 88 -3.84 19.97 -7.92
CA PHE A 88 -3.85 20.04 -9.40
C PHE A 88 -2.50 20.48 -9.99
N GLU A 89 -1.65 21.15 -9.22
CA GLU A 89 -0.27 21.40 -9.66
C GLU A 89 0.45 20.11 -10.05
N ILE A 90 0.20 19.02 -9.30
CA ILE A 90 0.77 17.69 -9.59
C ILE A 90 -0.03 17.02 -10.70
N LEU A 91 -1.34 16.86 -10.54
CA LEU A 91 -2.17 16.07 -11.46
C LEU A 91 -2.21 16.64 -12.87
N ASN A 92 -2.28 17.98 -12.99
CA ASN A 92 -2.32 18.68 -14.27
C ASN A 92 -0.95 19.19 -14.73
N GLN A 93 0.09 18.99 -13.89
CA GLN A 93 1.46 19.44 -14.19
C GLN A 93 1.54 20.96 -14.45
N GLU A 94 0.80 21.76 -13.68
CA GLU A 94 0.64 23.19 -13.87
C GLU A 94 1.90 23.99 -13.56
N THR A 95 2.69 23.53 -12.58
CA THR A 95 3.92 24.19 -12.14
C THR A 95 5.16 23.34 -12.40
N THR A 96 6.34 23.95 -12.34
CA THR A 96 7.63 23.23 -12.43
C THR A 96 7.76 22.18 -11.32
N GLN A 97 7.29 22.51 -10.13
CA GLN A 97 7.25 21.63 -8.97
C GLN A 97 6.32 20.44 -9.20
N GLY A 98 5.10 20.70 -9.66
CA GLY A 98 4.13 19.67 -10.01
C GLY A 98 4.64 18.72 -11.09
N LYS A 99 5.23 19.26 -12.17
CA LYS A 99 5.88 18.47 -13.24
C LYS A 99 6.99 17.57 -12.69
N PHE A 100 7.81 18.09 -11.77
CA PHE A 100 8.90 17.31 -11.16
C PHE A 100 8.35 16.10 -10.37
N ILE A 101 7.34 16.32 -9.52
CA ILE A 101 6.70 15.27 -8.72
C ILE A 101 6.00 14.26 -9.63
N PHE A 102 5.24 14.73 -10.61
CA PHE A 102 4.50 13.86 -11.53
C PHE A 102 5.44 12.96 -12.36
N LYS A 103 6.52 13.51 -12.89
CA LYS A 103 7.55 12.74 -13.60
C LYS A 103 8.17 11.64 -12.73
N ARG A 104 8.39 11.95 -11.45
CA ARG A 104 8.89 10.95 -10.48
C ARG A 104 7.86 9.87 -10.23
N TYR A 105 6.62 10.26 -10.03
CA TYR A 105 5.48 9.35 -9.88
C TYR A 105 5.35 8.41 -11.08
N GLU A 106 5.29 8.92 -12.30
CA GLU A 106 5.16 8.11 -13.51
C GLU A 106 6.26 7.05 -13.63
N LYS A 107 7.52 7.45 -13.37
CA LYS A 107 8.66 6.54 -13.41
C LYS A 107 8.48 5.33 -12.47
N ILE A 108 8.08 5.60 -11.23
CA ILE A 108 7.90 4.55 -10.21
C ILE A 108 6.60 3.78 -10.46
N ASN A 109 5.53 4.47 -10.84
CA ASN A 109 4.22 3.86 -11.13
C ASN A 109 4.28 2.88 -12.32
N LYS A 110 5.13 3.14 -13.31
CA LYS A 110 5.37 2.19 -14.42
C LYS A 110 5.95 0.86 -13.93
N LEU A 111 6.87 0.89 -12.96
CA LEU A 111 7.43 -0.31 -12.34
C LEU A 111 6.38 -1.02 -11.48
N TYR A 112 5.68 -0.25 -10.65
CA TYR A 112 4.59 -0.73 -9.81
C TYR A 112 3.50 -1.42 -10.63
N GLY A 113 3.01 -0.79 -11.70
CA GLY A 113 1.97 -1.33 -12.57
C GLY A 113 2.36 -2.66 -13.24
N LYS A 114 3.62 -2.80 -13.65
CA LYS A 114 4.12 -4.09 -14.16
C LYS A 114 4.05 -5.19 -13.11
N MET A 115 4.51 -4.90 -11.88
CA MET A 115 4.45 -5.85 -10.77
C MET A 115 3.01 -6.20 -10.39
N LEU A 116 2.13 -5.21 -10.33
CA LEU A 116 0.70 -5.42 -10.05
C LEU A 116 0.06 -6.33 -11.10
N ASN A 117 0.28 -6.06 -12.39
CA ASN A 117 -0.26 -6.90 -13.46
C ASN A 117 0.25 -8.35 -13.37
N THR A 118 1.54 -8.55 -13.05
CA THR A 118 2.09 -9.87 -12.83
C THR A 118 1.44 -10.55 -11.62
N ALA A 119 1.29 -9.82 -10.50
CA ALA A 119 0.65 -10.34 -9.29
C ALA A 119 -0.82 -10.70 -9.50
N MET A 120 -1.54 -9.92 -10.31
CA MET A 120 -2.93 -10.21 -10.67
C MET A 120 -3.10 -11.44 -11.57
N ALA A 121 -2.08 -11.81 -12.34
CA ALA A 121 -2.07 -12.97 -13.22
C ALA A 121 -1.65 -14.27 -12.51
N VAL A 122 -1.13 -14.20 -11.28
CA VAL A 122 -0.77 -15.40 -10.49
C VAL A 122 -2.00 -16.26 -10.24
N GLU A 123 -1.82 -17.58 -10.31
CA GLU A 123 -2.85 -18.54 -9.92
C GLU A 123 -3.29 -18.31 -8.47
N LYS A 124 -4.59 -18.28 -8.26
CA LYS A 124 -5.20 -17.93 -6.98
C LYS A 124 -5.76 -19.17 -6.35
N GLU A 125 -5.13 -19.61 -5.27
CA GLU A 125 -5.74 -20.56 -4.36
C GLU A 125 -7.05 -19.96 -3.80
N ASP A 126 -7.96 -20.80 -3.30
CA ASP A 126 -9.31 -20.37 -2.91
C ASP A 126 -9.29 -19.23 -1.86
N LYS A 127 -8.50 -19.37 -0.79
CA LYS A 127 -8.43 -18.39 0.32
C LYS A 127 -7.12 -17.60 0.39
N LEU A 128 -6.10 -17.93 -0.40
CA LEU A 128 -4.77 -17.36 -0.33
C LEU A 128 -4.29 -16.88 -1.71
N LEU A 129 -3.64 -15.73 -1.75
CA LEU A 129 -2.90 -15.24 -2.90
C LEU A 129 -1.46 -14.96 -2.45
N VAL A 130 -0.50 -15.63 -3.07
CA VAL A 130 0.93 -15.43 -2.81
C VAL A 130 1.60 -14.89 -4.05
N PHE A 131 2.27 -13.77 -3.92
CA PHE A 131 3.10 -13.18 -4.97
C PHE A 131 4.49 -12.87 -4.43
N THR A 132 5.53 -13.32 -5.13
CA THR A 132 6.92 -12.99 -4.78
C THR A 132 7.65 -12.37 -5.95
N TYR A 133 8.56 -11.45 -5.65
CA TYR A 133 9.40 -10.80 -6.64
C TYR A 133 10.81 -10.56 -6.09
N SER A 134 11.76 -10.35 -7.00
CA SER A 134 13.14 -9.97 -6.65
C SER A 134 13.40 -8.55 -7.12
N ASP A 135 13.76 -7.66 -6.21
CA ASP A 135 14.17 -6.28 -6.50
C ASP A 135 15.05 -5.75 -5.36
N ASP A 136 16.26 -5.33 -5.69
CA ASP A 136 17.21 -4.83 -4.70
C ASP A 136 17.02 -3.35 -4.34
N LYS A 137 16.29 -2.61 -5.17
CA LYS A 137 16.24 -1.14 -5.10
C LYS A 137 14.98 -0.61 -4.43
N THR A 138 13.83 -1.23 -4.68
CA THR A 138 12.54 -0.65 -4.26
C THR A 138 11.62 -1.70 -3.68
N SER A 139 11.02 -1.42 -2.53
CA SER A 139 10.00 -2.29 -1.95
C SER A 139 8.61 -1.77 -2.28
N PHE A 140 7.77 -2.67 -2.79
CA PHE A 140 6.34 -2.46 -3.04
C PHE A 140 5.47 -3.47 -2.29
N THR A 141 6.04 -4.23 -1.34
CA THR A 141 5.29 -5.32 -0.68
C THR A 141 4.01 -4.84 -0.03
N GLY A 142 4.07 -3.73 0.73
CA GLY A 142 2.90 -3.16 1.39
C GLY A 142 1.89 -2.57 0.40
N ASP A 143 2.37 -1.79 -0.58
CA ASP A 143 1.51 -1.15 -1.59
C ASP A 143 0.75 -2.22 -2.40
N LEU A 144 1.46 -3.25 -2.88
CA LEU A 144 0.87 -4.36 -3.63
C LEU A 144 -0.10 -5.18 -2.77
N ALA A 145 0.26 -5.48 -1.53
CA ALA A 145 -0.59 -6.28 -0.65
C ALA A 145 -1.91 -5.55 -0.35
N ASN A 146 -1.88 -4.25 -0.14
CA ASN A 146 -3.07 -3.43 0.06
C ASN A 146 -3.94 -3.40 -1.20
N GLU A 147 -3.38 -3.16 -2.39
CA GLU A 147 -4.14 -3.12 -3.63
C GLU A 147 -4.69 -4.49 -4.02
N LEU A 148 -3.93 -5.56 -3.82
CA LEU A 148 -4.41 -6.93 -4.07
C LEU A 148 -5.54 -7.32 -3.12
N LEU A 149 -5.49 -6.92 -1.83
CA LEU A 149 -6.60 -7.16 -0.91
C LEU A 149 -7.87 -6.41 -1.35
N TYR A 150 -7.74 -5.18 -1.82
CA TYR A 150 -8.86 -4.42 -2.38
C TYR A 150 -9.49 -5.11 -3.61
N ARG A 151 -8.65 -5.61 -4.53
CA ARG A 151 -9.11 -6.27 -5.75
C ARG A 151 -9.64 -7.69 -5.52
N PHE A 152 -9.17 -8.37 -4.48
CA PHE A 152 -9.56 -9.74 -4.12
C PHE A 152 -10.07 -9.80 -2.67
N PRO A 153 -11.20 -9.14 -2.38
CA PRO A 153 -11.75 -9.10 -1.03
C PRO A 153 -12.11 -10.53 -0.57
N GLY A 154 -11.70 -10.84 0.64
CA GLY A 154 -11.95 -12.17 1.24
C GLY A 154 -10.80 -13.15 1.09
N LYS A 155 -9.73 -12.84 0.36
CA LYS A 155 -8.48 -13.60 0.37
C LYS A 155 -7.51 -13.07 1.44
N THR A 156 -6.62 -13.94 1.88
CA THR A 156 -5.39 -13.52 2.56
C THR A 156 -4.33 -13.29 1.50
N ILE A 157 -3.65 -12.17 1.56
CA ILE A 157 -2.66 -11.75 0.58
C ILE A 157 -1.28 -11.80 1.22
N ILE A 158 -0.33 -12.46 0.56
CA ILE A 158 1.09 -12.45 0.91
C ILE A 158 1.87 -11.90 -0.28
N VAL A 159 2.54 -10.77 -0.08
CA VAL A 159 3.48 -10.22 -1.07
C VAL A 159 4.88 -10.26 -0.48
N GLY A 160 5.75 -11.07 -1.06
CA GLY A 160 7.13 -11.27 -0.61
C GLY A 160 8.15 -10.67 -1.57
N ARG A 161 9.15 -9.98 -1.01
CA ARG A 161 10.34 -9.53 -1.74
C ARG A 161 11.52 -10.40 -1.35
N LYS A 162 12.09 -11.11 -2.32
CA LYS A 162 13.31 -11.89 -2.16
C LYS A 162 14.50 -10.96 -2.27
N LYS A 163 15.32 -10.90 -1.23
CA LYS A 163 16.54 -10.12 -1.20
C LYS A 163 17.56 -10.81 -0.32
N ASP A 164 18.79 -10.92 -0.83
CA ASP A 164 19.85 -11.70 -0.19
C ASP A 164 19.34 -13.13 0.10
N ASP A 165 19.44 -13.61 1.34
CA ASP A 165 18.97 -14.93 1.79
C ASP A 165 17.61 -14.84 2.54
N GLU A 166 16.84 -13.80 2.30
CA GLU A 166 15.60 -13.51 3.03
C GLU A 166 14.42 -13.24 2.10
N VAL A 167 13.23 -13.57 2.61
CA VAL A 167 11.95 -13.14 2.01
C VAL A 167 11.27 -12.22 3.02
N ARG A 168 11.25 -10.92 2.68
CA ARG A 168 10.54 -9.91 3.45
C ARG A 168 9.16 -9.72 2.87
N MET A 169 8.13 -9.89 3.69
CA MET A 169 6.77 -9.93 3.18
C MET A 169 5.81 -9.01 3.94
N SER A 170 4.79 -8.60 3.21
CA SER A 170 3.59 -7.96 3.76
C SER A 170 2.43 -8.92 3.64
N ILE A 171 1.70 -9.11 4.73
CA ILE A 171 0.55 -10.01 4.84
C ILE A 171 -0.67 -9.15 5.14
N ARG A 172 -1.75 -9.38 4.39
CA ARG A 172 -3.03 -8.68 4.55
C ARG A 172 -4.19 -9.65 4.52
N SER A 173 -5.19 -9.39 5.34
CA SER A 173 -6.46 -10.13 5.34
C SER A 173 -7.59 -9.20 5.75
N SER A 174 -8.82 -9.49 5.30
CA SER A 174 -10.03 -8.81 5.78
C SER A 174 -10.87 -9.67 6.73
N LYS A 175 -10.48 -10.93 6.94
CA LYS A 175 -11.28 -11.92 7.68
C LYS A 175 -10.52 -12.64 8.78
N ILE A 176 -9.20 -12.68 8.71
CA ILE A 176 -8.37 -13.53 9.57
C ILE A 176 -7.42 -12.64 10.38
N GLN A 177 -7.38 -12.85 11.66
CA GLN A 177 -6.41 -12.22 12.58
C GLN A 177 -5.02 -12.81 12.35
N ILE A 178 -4.20 -12.07 11.59
CA ILE A 178 -2.90 -12.54 11.14
C ILE A 178 -1.91 -12.81 12.29
N PRO A 179 -1.80 -11.99 13.37
CA PRO A 179 -0.78 -12.19 14.40
C PRO A 179 -0.81 -13.58 15.02
N ARG A 180 -2.00 -14.10 15.32
CA ARG A 180 -2.16 -15.43 15.95
C ARG A 180 -1.65 -16.57 15.08
N ILE A 181 -1.90 -16.47 13.76
CA ILE A 181 -1.43 -17.45 12.78
C ILE A 181 0.07 -17.30 12.58
N LEU A 182 0.54 -16.08 12.46
CA LEU A 182 1.93 -15.75 12.16
C LEU A 182 2.89 -16.30 13.21
N GLU A 183 2.58 -16.13 14.50
CA GLU A 183 3.36 -16.64 15.61
C GLU A 183 3.57 -18.15 15.49
N LYS A 184 2.47 -18.92 15.30
CA LYS A 184 2.54 -20.37 15.13
C LYS A 184 3.27 -20.81 13.87
N CYS A 185 3.09 -20.06 12.77
CA CYS A 185 3.74 -20.40 11.50
C CYS A 185 5.26 -20.15 11.51
N LEU A 186 5.73 -19.24 12.35
CA LEU A 186 7.16 -18.93 12.52
C LEU A 186 7.87 -19.82 13.54
N GLU A 187 7.14 -20.58 14.36
CA GLU A 187 7.73 -21.42 15.39
C GLU A 187 8.77 -22.40 14.83
N GLY A 188 10.00 -22.33 15.32
CA GLY A 188 11.11 -23.18 14.87
C GLY A 188 11.70 -22.84 13.49
N LEU A 189 11.24 -21.77 12.83
CA LEU A 189 11.84 -21.26 11.59
C LEU A 189 12.78 -20.08 11.88
N GLU A 190 13.77 -19.87 11.02
CA GLU A 190 14.62 -18.69 11.09
C GLU A 190 13.86 -17.50 10.50
N GLY A 191 13.13 -16.76 11.36
CA GLY A 191 12.34 -15.62 10.92
C GLY A 191 11.69 -14.89 12.09
N TYR A 192 11.05 -13.78 11.75
CA TYR A 192 10.27 -12.98 12.70
C TYR A 192 9.13 -12.28 11.96
N GLY A 193 8.12 -11.89 12.70
CA GLY A 193 6.99 -11.15 12.13
C GLY A 193 6.12 -10.55 13.20
N GLY A 194 5.20 -9.69 12.79
CA GLY A 194 4.25 -9.03 13.65
C GLY A 194 3.53 -7.90 12.95
N GLY A 195 2.63 -7.24 13.68
CA GLY A 195 1.85 -6.12 13.18
C GLY A 195 0.49 -6.03 13.83
N HIS A 196 -0.46 -5.47 13.08
CA HIS A 196 -1.84 -5.30 13.51
C HIS A 196 -2.71 -6.49 13.08
N GLU A 197 -3.93 -6.53 13.60
CA GLU A 197 -4.87 -7.63 13.45
C GLU A 197 -5.02 -8.16 12.02
N TYR A 198 -5.10 -7.25 11.05
CA TYR A 198 -5.31 -7.58 9.62
C TYR A 198 -4.14 -7.18 8.71
N ALA A 199 -3.05 -6.67 9.25
CA ALA A 199 -1.91 -6.16 8.52
C ALA A 199 -0.60 -6.44 9.26
N CYS A 200 0.14 -7.45 8.81
CA CYS A 200 1.43 -7.83 9.37
C CYS A 200 2.56 -7.73 8.35
N GLY A 201 3.77 -7.64 8.87
CA GLY A 201 5.00 -7.91 8.15
C GLY A 201 5.66 -9.17 8.69
N ALA A 202 6.39 -9.88 7.84
CA ALA A 202 7.23 -10.99 8.25
C ALA A 202 8.52 -11.04 7.42
N ASN A 203 9.53 -11.63 8.01
CA ASN A 203 10.79 -11.94 7.36
C ASN A 203 11.18 -13.37 7.70
N VAL A 204 11.48 -14.19 6.69
CA VAL A 204 11.94 -15.56 6.87
C VAL A 204 13.13 -15.82 5.95
N LYS A 205 14.01 -16.77 6.32
CA LYS A 205 15.05 -17.23 5.40
C LYS A 205 14.45 -17.89 4.17
N GLN A 206 15.10 -17.76 3.00
CA GLN A 206 14.58 -18.36 1.76
C GLN A 206 14.40 -19.88 1.87
N LYS A 207 15.28 -20.57 2.60
CA LYS A 207 15.19 -22.02 2.83
C LYS A 207 13.91 -22.43 3.56
N ASP A 208 13.39 -21.57 4.43
CA ASP A 208 12.23 -21.83 5.28
C ASP A 208 10.92 -21.31 4.68
N PHE A 209 10.97 -20.58 3.56
CA PHE A 209 9.83 -19.89 3.00
C PHE A 209 8.68 -20.81 2.56
N GLU A 210 9.01 -21.94 1.90
CA GLU A 210 7.98 -22.89 1.45
C GLU A 210 7.32 -23.61 2.64
N GLU A 211 8.08 -23.92 3.69
CA GLU A 211 7.53 -24.49 4.90
C GLU A 211 6.61 -23.49 5.61
N PHE A 212 7.05 -22.22 5.72
CA PHE A 212 6.22 -21.13 6.24
C PHE A 212 4.89 -21.04 5.48
N LEU A 213 4.92 -20.99 4.14
CA LEU A 213 3.70 -20.94 3.32
C LEU A 213 2.80 -22.16 3.53
N GLY A 214 3.37 -23.35 3.63
CA GLY A 214 2.61 -24.58 3.91
C GLY A 214 1.85 -24.52 5.25
N ARG A 215 2.49 -23.97 6.28
CA ARG A 215 1.86 -23.75 7.60
C ARG A 215 0.75 -22.70 7.54
N VAL A 216 0.98 -21.60 6.81
CA VAL A 216 -0.05 -20.56 6.61
C VAL A 216 -1.27 -21.13 5.87
N ARG A 217 -1.08 -21.91 4.81
CA ARG A 217 -2.18 -22.58 4.07
C ARG A 217 -3.03 -23.43 5.01
N LYS A 218 -2.40 -24.35 5.75
CA LYS A 218 -3.09 -25.21 6.73
C LYS A 218 -3.88 -24.40 7.76
N SER A 219 -3.31 -23.29 8.24
CA SER A 219 -3.96 -22.44 9.24
C SER A 219 -5.20 -21.72 8.68
N ILE A 220 -5.15 -21.29 7.41
CA ILE A 220 -6.27 -20.62 6.74
C ILE A 220 -7.39 -21.62 6.38
N GLU A 221 -7.03 -22.82 5.91
CA GLU A 221 -7.98 -23.86 5.53
C GLU A 221 -8.67 -24.50 6.73
N GLY A 222 -7.89 -24.75 7.80
CA GLY A 222 -8.36 -25.37 9.02
C GLY A 222 -9.29 -24.51 9.88
N GLY A 223 -9.55 -23.25 9.48
CA GLY A 223 -10.50 -22.37 10.16
C GLY A 223 -10.17 -22.18 11.62
N MET A 224 -8.90 -21.91 11.97
CA MET A 224 -8.56 -21.62 13.37
C MET A 224 -9.36 -20.40 13.84
N GLN A 225 -10.39 -20.70 14.63
CA GLN A 225 -11.17 -19.77 15.43
C GLN A 225 -10.31 -19.10 16.50
#